data_abeaf09e62f5ae5ce5ba52f4cd206d8c
#
_entry.id   abeaf09e62f5ae5ce5ba52f4cd206d8c
#
_cell.length_a   1.000
_cell.length_b   1.000
_cell.length_c   1.000
_cell.angle_alpha   90.00
_cell.angle_beta   90.00
_cell.angle_gamma   90.00
#
_symmetry.space_group_name_H-M   'P 1'
#
loop_
_entity.id
_entity.type
_entity.pdbx_description
1 polymer ?
#
loop_
_entity_poly.entity_id
_entity_poly.type
_entity_poly.pdbx_seq_one_letter_code
_entity_poly.pdbx_strand_id
1 'polypeptide(L)'
;MPRWNNPVKSAGIWLATESVLILFVVLFFPLSTAAQSPNPSDAIALEQQGRLDEASQVWEAVTKHNPNDAAAFASLGLVLAKQQKYAEAVPAYKRALALNPKLPNIHLDLGLAEFKQEHFQAAIAPFRAALVADPQNLQARALLGLSYYAVGRFAESADCLTVARNADPHNVELGRTLAQSCLMAKKYPCALTVAQQILEQSPDSVAAHVLNGEALDGLGRTQEAIGEFQKALQLSPQEPNLNFGLGYLYWRSHQYDEATKAFQKELTIDPKNAQAVLYLGDIAAKRNDFDTAVPLLQQALQLRSDLRLAYLDLGNIYIEQKRYPDALAAFRSAEKLDPTQSDAHYHLARLYKDMGNEEASKKEFEAVRQLQKKKQEGTDLAMKMAAPPPPAKQ
;
A
#
# COMPACT_ATOMS: atom_id res chain seq x y z
N MET A 1 14.92 7.19 -53.77
CA MET A 1 15.42 7.46 -55.15
C MET A 1 15.69 8.97 -55.27
N PRO A 2 16.73 9.45 -55.96
CA PRO A 2 17.96 8.76 -56.42
C PRO A 2 19.25 9.37 -55.76
N ARG A 3 20.25 8.67 -55.59
CA ARG A 3 21.53 8.37 -56.31
C ARG A 3 22.11 9.50 -57.19
N TRP A 4 23.42 9.82 -56.99
CA TRP A 4 24.52 9.91 -58.00
C TRP A 4 25.79 10.34 -57.25
N ASN A 5 26.80 9.51 -57.07
CA ASN A 5 27.92 9.04 -57.94
C ASN A 5 28.99 10.09 -58.26
N ASN A 6 30.12 9.78 -57.81
CA ASN A 6 31.52 9.90 -58.23
C ASN A 6 31.78 10.29 -59.70
N PRO A 7 33.02 10.45 -60.21
CA PRO A 7 34.40 10.54 -59.67
C PRO A 7 35.27 11.62 -60.38
N VAL A 8 36.60 11.69 -60.16
CA VAL A 8 37.64 11.64 -61.21
C VAL A 8 39.05 11.88 -60.65
N LYS A 9 39.93 11.04 -61.08
CA LYS A 9 41.38 10.92 -61.08
C LYS A 9 42.14 12.06 -61.71
N SER A 10 43.39 12.22 -61.30
CA SER A 10 44.65 12.13 -62.13
C SER A 10 45.84 12.67 -61.34
N ALA A 11 46.82 11.85 -61.12
CA ALA A 11 48.07 11.66 -61.88
C ALA A 11 49.06 12.83 -61.68
N GLY A 12 50.08 12.64 -60.91
CA GLY A 12 51.41 12.19 -61.23
C GLY A 12 52.40 13.35 -61.37
N ILE A 13 53.57 13.24 -60.68
CA ILE A 13 54.87 13.32 -61.27
C ILE A 13 55.93 13.17 -60.14
N TRP A 14 56.87 12.32 -60.41
CA TRP A 14 58.11 12.03 -59.68
C TRP A 14 59.04 13.23 -59.60
N LEU A 15 59.75 13.38 -58.48
CA LEU A 15 61.16 13.77 -58.45
C LEU A 15 61.83 13.29 -57.16
N ALA A 16 62.82 12.47 -57.34
CA ALA A 16 63.73 11.97 -56.32
C ALA A 16 64.71 13.06 -55.91
N THR A 17 64.97 13.16 -54.59
CA THR A 17 66.27 13.66 -54.10
C THR A 17 66.56 12.95 -52.79
N GLU A 18 67.70 12.33 -52.75
CA GLU A 18 68.35 11.73 -51.60
C GLU A 18 68.51 12.73 -50.47
N SER A 19 68.35 12.26 -49.20
CA SER A 19 69.36 12.61 -48.22
C SER A 19 68.97 12.19 -46.80
N VAL A 20 69.87 11.45 -46.19
CA VAL A 20 70.25 11.39 -44.76
C VAL A 20 69.22 10.93 -43.77
N LEU A 21 69.30 9.63 -43.46
CA LEU A 21 68.72 8.97 -42.28
C LEU A 21 69.45 9.51 -41.03
N ILE A 22 68.82 10.44 -40.30
CA ILE A 22 69.14 10.69 -38.89
C ILE A 22 68.18 9.85 -38.06
N LEU A 23 68.67 8.76 -37.51
CA LEU A 23 67.98 7.87 -36.61
C LEU A 23 67.79 8.56 -35.23
N PHE A 24 66.71 9.31 -35.05
CA PHE A 24 66.28 9.75 -33.71
C PHE A 24 65.67 8.53 -33.01
N VAL A 25 66.47 7.84 -32.22
CA VAL A 25 65.94 6.88 -31.21
C VAL A 25 65.27 7.72 -30.15
N VAL A 26 63.94 7.98 -30.34
CA VAL A 26 63.09 8.47 -29.27
C VAL A 26 62.90 7.30 -28.32
N LEU A 27 63.71 7.28 -27.25
CA LEU A 27 63.45 6.45 -26.08
C LEU A 27 62.11 6.88 -25.53
N PHE A 28 61.03 6.16 -25.93
CA PHE A 28 59.76 6.17 -25.22
C PHE A 28 60.02 5.55 -23.84
N PHE A 29 60.41 6.34 -22.88
CA PHE A 29 60.18 5.98 -21.49
C PHE A 29 58.64 5.97 -21.31
N PRO A 30 58.03 4.84 -20.99
CA PRO A 30 56.69 4.92 -20.50
C PRO A 30 56.77 5.73 -19.21
N LEU A 31 56.23 6.94 -19.27
CA LEU A 31 55.84 7.64 -18.04
C LEU A 31 54.85 6.69 -17.36
N SER A 32 55.39 5.90 -16.43
CA SER A 32 54.62 5.20 -15.47
C SER A 32 53.93 6.33 -14.67
N THR A 33 52.76 6.75 -15.12
CA THR A 33 51.87 7.50 -14.24
C THR A 33 51.58 6.54 -13.09
N ALA A 34 52.34 6.68 -12.01
CA ALA A 34 51.96 6.08 -10.76
C ALA A 34 50.50 6.48 -10.58
N ALA A 35 49.58 5.50 -10.72
CA ALA A 35 48.19 5.72 -10.50
C ALA A 35 48.10 6.29 -9.08
N GLN A 36 47.80 7.58 -8.98
CA GLN A 36 47.60 8.23 -7.68
C GLN A 36 46.57 7.42 -6.96
N SER A 37 46.89 7.00 -5.74
CA SER A 37 45.91 6.27 -4.91
C SER A 37 44.62 7.13 -4.85
N PRO A 38 43.47 6.51 -5.08
CA PRO A 38 42.21 7.25 -5.14
C PRO A 38 42.03 8.02 -3.83
N ASN A 39 41.84 9.36 -3.96
CA ASN A 39 41.83 10.27 -2.82
C ASN A 39 40.39 10.67 -2.47
N PRO A 40 39.90 10.41 -1.25
CA PRO A 40 38.59 10.85 -0.80
C PRO A 40 38.35 12.37 -0.98
N SER A 41 39.38 13.21 -0.84
CA SER A 41 39.25 14.67 -1.02
C SER A 41 38.85 15.07 -2.44
N ASP A 42 39.28 14.32 -3.46
CA ASP A 42 38.91 14.59 -4.86
C ASP A 42 37.42 14.27 -5.08
N ALA A 43 36.90 13.19 -4.50
CA ALA A 43 35.49 12.84 -4.56
C ALA A 43 34.62 13.89 -3.88
N ILE A 44 35.02 14.39 -2.70
CA ILE A 44 34.31 15.45 -1.97
C ILE A 44 34.31 16.74 -2.79
N ALA A 45 35.43 17.11 -3.43
CA ALA A 45 35.50 18.30 -4.28
C ALA A 45 34.56 18.20 -5.50
N LEU A 46 34.48 17.00 -6.10
CA LEU A 46 33.56 16.72 -7.21
C LEU A 46 32.09 16.80 -6.77
N GLU A 47 31.76 16.28 -5.59
CA GLU A 47 30.41 16.41 -5.01
C GLU A 47 30.02 17.90 -4.81
N GLN A 48 30.94 18.73 -4.28
CA GLN A 48 30.69 20.15 -4.10
C GLN A 48 30.49 20.90 -5.44
N GLN A 49 31.10 20.41 -6.50
CA GLN A 49 30.89 20.91 -7.88
C GLN A 49 29.63 20.34 -8.56
N GLY A 50 28.89 19.43 -7.90
CA GLY A 50 27.72 18.76 -8.48
C GLY A 50 28.06 17.70 -9.53
N ARG A 51 29.34 17.30 -9.68
CA ARG A 51 29.84 16.30 -10.64
C ARG A 51 29.71 14.90 -10.03
N LEU A 52 28.44 14.49 -9.80
CA LEU A 52 28.12 13.30 -9.02
C LEU A 52 28.56 11.98 -9.69
N ASP A 53 28.57 11.91 -11.04
CA ASP A 53 29.03 10.72 -11.76
C ASP A 53 30.52 10.48 -11.58
N GLU A 54 31.31 11.54 -11.62
CA GLU A 54 32.75 11.45 -11.40
C GLU A 54 33.06 11.19 -9.91
N ALA A 55 32.31 11.82 -9.00
CA ALA A 55 32.45 11.60 -7.58
C ALA A 55 32.19 10.11 -7.22
N SER A 56 31.15 9.49 -7.80
CA SER A 56 30.83 8.07 -7.54
C SER A 56 31.95 7.15 -8.04
N GLN A 57 32.55 7.43 -9.21
CA GLN A 57 33.70 6.66 -9.74
C GLN A 57 34.92 6.74 -8.80
N VAL A 58 35.22 7.94 -8.27
CA VAL A 58 36.31 8.10 -7.30
C VAL A 58 36.01 7.36 -6.00
N TRP A 59 34.78 7.48 -5.46
CA TRP A 59 34.36 6.71 -4.27
C TRP A 59 34.42 5.20 -4.48
N GLU A 60 34.03 4.70 -5.66
CA GLU A 60 34.21 3.27 -6.00
C GLU A 60 35.68 2.86 -6.00
N ALA A 61 36.57 3.69 -6.54
CA ALA A 61 37.99 3.39 -6.52
C ALA A 61 38.55 3.40 -5.07
N VAL A 62 38.10 4.36 -4.23
CA VAL A 62 38.47 4.42 -2.81
C VAL A 62 38.01 3.16 -2.06
N THR A 63 36.75 2.73 -2.26
CA THR A 63 36.21 1.53 -1.59
C THR A 63 36.88 0.23 -2.07
N LYS A 64 37.30 0.16 -3.34
CA LYS A 64 38.12 -0.95 -3.87
C LYS A 64 39.53 -0.99 -3.25
N HIS A 65 40.15 0.18 -3.09
CA HIS A 65 41.48 0.28 -2.47
C HIS A 65 41.43 0.05 -0.94
N ASN A 66 40.39 0.52 -0.29
CA ASN A 66 40.16 0.41 1.17
C ASN A 66 38.84 -0.31 1.48
N PRO A 67 38.75 -1.64 1.39
CA PRO A 67 37.49 -2.40 1.53
C PRO A 67 36.95 -2.46 2.97
N ASN A 68 37.69 -1.91 3.94
CA ASN A 68 37.29 -1.81 5.35
C ASN A 68 36.98 -0.37 5.79
N ASP A 69 36.95 0.59 4.87
CA ASP A 69 36.60 1.96 5.15
C ASP A 69 35.07 2.15 5.13
N ALA A 70 34.46 2.13 6.32
CA ALA A 70 33.03 2.30 6.47
C ALA A 70 32.53 3.69 6.01
N ALA A 71 33.35 4.74 6.19
CA ALA A 71 33.00 6.08 5.78
C ALA A 71 33.01 6.24 4.26
N ALA A 72 33.96 5.62 3.57
CA ALA A 72 34.01 5.62 2.10
C ALA A 72 32.78 4.95 1.49
N PHE A 73 32.36 3.79 2.04
CA PHE A 73 31.11 3.13 1.59
C PHE A 73 29.87 3.99 1.88
N ALA A 74 29.82 4.67 3.01
CA ALA A 74 28.72 5.59 3.33
C ALA A 74 28.65 6.75 2.32
N SER A 75 29.81 7.34 1.99
CA SER A 75 29.90 8.44 1.01
C SER A 75 29.52 7.94 -0.41
N LEU A 76 29.97 6.76 -0.81
CA LEU A 76 29.55 6.15 -2.08
C LEU A 76 28.03 6.01 -2.14
N GLY A 77 27.42 5.43 -1.10
CA GLY A 77 25.96 5.29 -1.00
C GLY A 77 25.25 6.63 -1.12
N LEU A 78 25.76 7.67 -0.44
CA LEU A 78 25.17 9.01 -0.48
C LEU A 78 25.23 9.64 -1.87
N VAL A 79 26.35 9.54 -2.57
CA VAL A 79 26.50 10.06 -3.94
C VAL A 79 25.59 9.32 -4.89
N LEU A 80 25.52 7.99 -4.81
CA LEU A 80 24.62 7.17 -5.62
C LEU A 80 23.13 7.53 -5.34
N ALA A 81 22.76 7.77 -4.08
CA ALA A 81 21.42 8.21 -3.72
C ALA A 81 21.08 9.61 -4.26
N LYS A 82 22.05 10.56 -4.25
CA LYS A 82 21.89 11.87 -4.91
C LYS A 82 21.68 11.75 -6.43
N GLN A 83 22.27 10.74 -7.06
CA GLN A 83 22.04 10.39 -8.47
C GLN A 83 20.73 9.63 -8.70
N GLN A 84 19.94 9.38 -7.66
CA GLN A 84 18.74 8.54 -7.67
C GLN A 84 19.02 7.06 -8.02
N LYS A 85 20.26 6.62 -7.97
CA LYS A 85 20.69 5.22 -8.17
C LYS A 85 20.53 4.43 -6.86
N TYR A 86 19.29 4.37 -6.36
CA TYR A 86 19.00 3.79 -5.04
C TYR A 86 19.35 2.30 -4.97
N ALA A 87 19.17 1.56 -6.06
CA ALA A 87 19.50 0.13 -6.11
C ALA A 87 21.02 -0.13 -5.92
N GLU A 88 21.86 0.80 -6.37
CA GLU A 88 23.31 0.75 -6.19
C GLU A 88 23.75 1.34 -4.83
N ALA A 89 23.01 2.32 -4.30
CA ALA A 89 23.29 2.91 -2.99
C ALA A 89 23.05 1.93 -1.82
N VAL A 90 22.02 1.09 -1.90
CA VAL A 90 21.66 0.13 -0.84
C VAL A 90 22.80 -0.81 -0.46
N PRO A 91 23.48 -1.52 -1.38
CA PRO A 91 24.62 -2.38 -1.01
C PRO A 91 25.79 -1.58 -0.39
N ALA A 92 26.05 -0.35 -0.84
CA ALA A 92 27.08 0.50 -0.26
C ALA A 92 26.74 0.86 1.21
N TYR A 93 25.53 1.30 1.50
CA TYR A 93 25.08 1.55 2.86
C TYR A 93 25.08 0.31 3.74
N LYS A 94 24.64 -0.84 3.24
CA LYS A 94 24.70 -2.13 3.95
C LYS A 94 26.15 -2.51 4.31
N ARG A 95 27.09 -2.29 3.39
CA ARG A 95 28.52 -2.53 3.66
C ARG A 95 29.07 -1.57 4.69
N ALA A 96 28.73 -0.26 4.61
CA ALA A 96 29.12 0.73 5.60
C ALA A 96 28.67 0.33 7.02
N LEU A 97 27.38 -0.06 7.17
CA LEU A 97 26.80 -0.50 8.44
C LEU A 97 27.37 -1.84 8.94
N ALA A 98 27.76 -2.75 8.04
CA ALA A 98 28.42 -3.99 8.42
C ALA A 98 29.84 -3.75 9.00
N LEU A 99 30.52 -2.70 8.53
CA LEU A 99 31.83 -2.29 9.02
C LEU A 99 31.74 -1.44 10.29
N ASN A 100 30.76 -0.52 10.35
CA ASN A 100 30.49 0.32 11.50
C ASN A 100 29.00 0.53 11.70
N PRO A 101 28.33 -0.25 12.57
CA PRO A 101 26.90 -0.14 12.83
C PRO A 101 26.45 1.20 13.47
N LYS A 102 27.41 1.98 13.98
CA LYS A 102 27.15 3.26 14.69
C LYS A 102 27.37 4.49 13.82
N LEU A 103 27.59 4.33 12.51
CA LEU A 103 27.70 5.48 11.62
C LEU A 103 26.43 6.33 11.67
N PRO A 104 26.55 7.65 11.95
CA PRO A 104 25.40 8.52 12.03
C PRO A 104 24.67 8.61 10.69
N ASN A 105 23.35 8.69 10.76
CA ASN A 105 22.42 8.87 9.63
C ASN A 105 22.34 7.72 8.60
N ILE A 106 23.29 6.79 8.54
CA ILE A 106 23.30 5.75 7.50
C ILE A 106 22.09 4.82 7.57
N HIS A 107 21.55 4.59 8.76
CA HIS A 107 20.29 3.86 8.89
C HIS A 107 19.11 4.62 8.25
N LEU A 108 19.06 5.95 8.42
CA LEU A 108 18.05 6.78 7.76
C LEU A 108 18.23 6.76 6.25
N ASP A 109 19.46 6.92 5.76
CA ASP A 109 19.78 6.95 4.33
C ASP A 109 19.48 5.60 3.66
N LEU A 110 19.83 4.48 4.31
CA LEU A 110 19.47 3.15 3.83
C LEU A 110 17.94 2.96 3.78
N GLY A 111 17.24 3.37 4.84
CA GLY A 111 15.78 3.31 4.87
C GLY A 111 15.16 4.14 3.76
N LEU A 112 15.68 5.34 3.50
CA LEU A 112 15.22 6.21 2.43
C LEU A 112 15.50 5.60 1.05
N ALA A 113 16.66 5.00 0.83
CA ALA A 113 16.99 4.34 -0.44
C ALA A 113 16.08 3.13 -0.72
N GLU A 114 15.77 2.32 0.30
CA GLU A 114 14.80 1.22 0.16
C GLU A 114 13.38 1.76 -0.08
N PHE A 115 12.97 2.82 0.64
CA PHE A 115 11.65 3.45 0.51
C PHE A 115 11.44 4.04 -0.91
N LYS A 116 12.47 4.70 -1.47
CA LYS A 116 12.42 5.28 -2.82
C LYS A 116 12.30 4.22 -3.93
N GLN A 117 12.66 2.99 -3.64
CA GLN A 117 12.47 1.83 -4.51
C GLN A 117 11.12 1.11 -4.24
N GLU A 118 10.26 1.67 -3.41
CA GLU A 118 9.01 1.05 -2.95
C GLU A 118 9.21 -0.29 -2.19
N HIS A 119 10.44 -0.55 -1.75
CA HIS A 119 10.77 -1.70 -0.90
C HIS A 119 10.37 -1.43 0.56
N PHE A 120 9.09 -1.09 0.78
CA PHE A 120 8.60 -0.59 2.08
C PHE A 120 8.87 -1.55 3.23
N GLN A 121 8.75 -2.85 3.01
CA GLN A 121 9.05 -3.86 4.03
C GLN A 121 10.53 -3.84 4.42
N ALA A 122 11.45 -3.63 3.47
CA ALA A 122 12.89 -3.57 3.72
C ALA A 122 13.29 -2.25 4.40
N ALA A 123 12.56 -1.16 4.16
CA ALA A 123 12.81 0.14 4.77
C ALA A 123 12.50 0.20 6.29
N ILE A 124 11.60 -0.67 6.79
CA ILE A 124 11.14 -0.65 8.19
C ILE A 124 12.30 -0.84 9.18
N ALA A 125 13.16 -1.84 8.97
CA ALA A 125 14.24 -2.13 9.91
C ALA A 125 15.27 -0.99 9.99
N PRO A 126 15.76 -0.42 8.88
CA PRO A 126 16.61 0.76 8.88
C PRO A 126 15.99 1.97 9.59
N PHE A 127 14.74 2.33 9.29
CA PHE A 127 14.07 3.46 9.97
C PHE A 127 13.91 3.23 11.46
N ARG A 128 13.61 2.01 11.89
CA ARG A 128 13.59 1.67 13.33
C ARG A 128 14.95 1.85 13.96
N ALA A 129 16.02 1.42 13.29
CA ALA A 129 17.40 1.59 13.79
C ALA A 129 17.78 3.09 13.86
N ALA A 130 17.38 3.89 12.88
CA ALA A 130 17.56 5.35 12.92
C ALA A 130 16.86 5.97 14.13
N LEU A 131 15.64 5.53 14.49
CA LEU A 131 14.90 6.01 15.66
C LEU A 131 15.45 5.49 16.98
N VAL A 132 16.19 4.39 17.01
CA VAL A 132 16.94 3.96 18.20
C VAL A 132 18.13 4.91 18.45
N ALA A 133 18.79 5.37 17.38
CA ALA A 133 19.90 6.32 17.47
C ALA A 133 19.42 7.74 17.77
N ASP A 134 18.33 8.18 17.13
CA ASP A 134 17.70 9.48 17.34
C ASP A 134 16.18 9.33 17.46
N PRO A 135 15.64 9.19 18.69
CA PRO A 135 14.20 9.03 18.92
C PRO A 135 13.36 10.24 18.52
N GLN A 136 13.96 11.40 18.32
CA GLN A 136 13.27 12.63 17.93
C GLN A 136 13.28 12.89 16.42
N ASN A 137 13.86 12.01 15.64
CA ASN A 137 13.91 12.15 14.19
C ASN A 137 12.51 11.98 13.56
N LEU A 138 11.85 13.12 13.35
CA LEU A 138 10.48 13.15 12.79
C LEU A 138 10.41 12.63 11.36
N GLN A 139 11.46 12.85 10.56
CA GLN A 139 11.54 12.32 9.20
C GLN A 139 11.57 10.79 9.19
N ALA A 140 12.46 10.18 9.97
CA ALA A 140 12.52 8.73 10.12
C ALA A 140 11.19 8.16 10.62
N ARG A 141 10.54 8.85 11.55
CA ARG A 141 9.25 8.43 12.11
C ARG A 141 8.12 8.51 11.10
N ALA A 142 8.02 9.59 10.32
CA ALA A 142 7.04 9.72 9.25
C ALA A 142 7.23 8.64 8.18
N LEU A 143 8.47 8.45 7.71
CA LEU A 143 8.79 7.45 6.69
C LEU A 143 8.56 6.01 7.18
N LEU A 144 8.84 5.74 8.45
CA LEU A 144 8.49 4.46 9.08
C LEU A 144 6.97 4.24 9.10
N GLY A 145 6.20 5.27 9.47
CA GLY A 145 4.74 5.22 9.47
C GLY A 145 4.17 4.96 8.07
N LEU A 146 4.68 5.67 7.05
CA LEU A 146 4.30 5.46 5.66
C LEU A 146 4.70 4.05 5.16
N SER A 147 5.87 3.55 5.57
CA SER A 147 6.29 2.19 5.25
C SER A 147 5.35 1.15 5.87
N TYR A 148 4.95 1.34 7.14
CA TYR A 148 3.96 0.48 7.78
C TYR A 148 2.60 0.53 7.08
N TYR A 149 2.15 1.73 6.65
CA TYR A 149 0.92 1.88 5.88
C TYR A 149 0.96 1.06 4.58
N ALA A 150 2.03 1.20 3.81
CA ALA A 150 2.20 0.53 2.54
C ALA A 150 2.22 -1.01 2.64
N VAL A 151 2.67 -1.56 3.78
CA VAL A 151 2.68 -3.02 4.02
C VAL A 151 1.45 -3.51 4.82
N GLY A 152 0.44 -2.66 5.01
CA GLY A 152 -0.80 -3.03 5.70
C GLY A 152 -0.71 -3.12 7.23
N ARG A 153 0.38 -2.65 7.84
CA ARG A 153 0.56 -2.61 9.31
C ARG A 153 -0.02 -1.31 9.87
N PHE A 154 -1.34 -1.19 9.77
CA PHE A 154 -2.04 0.06 10.00
C PHE A 154 -1.99 0.55 11.46
N ALA A 155 -1.93 -0.33 12.44
CA ALA A 155 -1.85 0.05 13.84
C ALA A 155 -0.52 0.75 14.15
N GLU A 156 0.60 0.18 13.69
CA GLU A 156 1.93 0.76 13.85
C GLU A 156 2.12 2.01 12.99
N SER A 157 1.51 2.03 11.80
CA SER A 157 1.44 3.24 10.97
C SER A 157 0.80 4.39 11.74
N ALA A 158 -0.39 4.17 12.30
CA ALA A 158 -1.12 5.18 13.07
C ALA A 158 -0.29 5.71 14.24
N ASP A 159 0.40 4.84 14.97
CA ASP A 159 1.21 5.24 16.13
C ASP A 159 2.41 6.11 15.70
N CYS A 160 3.10 5.76 14.62
CA CYS A 160 4.20 6.55 14.09
C CYS A 160 3.72 7.89 13.52
N LEU A 161 2.67 7.86 12.69
CA LEU A 161 2.17 9.06 12.01
C LEU A 161 1.52 10.06 12.97
N THR A 162 0.92 9.60 14.08
CA THR A 162 0.39 10.49 15.13
C THR A 162 1.49 11.40 15.68
N VAL A 163 2.66 10.87 16.00
CA VAL A 163 3.77 11.68 16.50
C VAL A 163 4.28 12.66 15.44
N ALA A 164 4.44 12.19 14.20
CA ALA A 164 4.91 13.04 13.11
C ALA A 164 3.91 14.16 12.78
N ARG A 165 2.61 13.86 12.79
CA ARG A 165 1.51 14.81 12.53
C ARG A 165 1.40 15.87 13.63
N ASN A 166 1.60 15.48 14.90
CA ASN A 166 1.57 16.43 16.01
C ASN A 166 2.70 17.48 15.91
N ALA A 167 3.81 17.14 15.30
CA ALA A 167 4.91 18.08 15.06
C ALA A 167 4.67 18.99 13.83
N ASP A 168 3.89 18.52 12.84
CA ASP A 168 3.48 19.31 11.68
C ASP A 168 1.96 19.14 11.45
N PRO A 169 1.12 19.89 12.19
CA PRO A 169 -0.34 19.79 12.10
C PRO A 169 -0.92 20.29 10.78
N HIS A 170 -0.16 21.00 9.97
CA HIS A 170 -0.64 21.54 8.69
C HIS A 170 -0.37 20.62 7.49
N ASN A 171 0.33 19.53 7.69
CA ASN A 171 0.57 18.55 6.64
C ASN A 171 -0.68 17.70 6.39
N VAL A 172 -1.53 18.16 5.46
CA VAL A 172 -2.81 17.51 5.13
C VAL A 172 -2.61 16.08 4.61
N GLU A 173 -1.59 15.84 3.79
CA GLU A 173 -1.33 14.51 3.22
C GLU A 173 -0.93 13.50 4.30
N LEU A 174 -0.08 13.91 5.23
CA LEU A 174 0.27 13.08 6.37
C LEU A 174 -0.96 12.81 7.26
N GLY A 175 -1.78 13.85 7.47
CA GLY A 175 -3.07 13.73 8.18
C GLY A 175 -4.00 12.74 7.52
N ARG A 176 -4.17 12.80 6.21
CA ARG A 176 -5.00 11.87 5.45
C ARG A 176 -4.53 10.42 5.60
N THR A 177 -3.23 10.18 5.45
CA THR A 177 -2.66 8.83 5.62
C THR A 177 -2.82 8.34 7.06
N LEU A 178 -2.68 9.22 8.06
CA LEU A 178 -2.92 8.89 9.47
C LEU A 178 -4.39 8.51 9.69
N ALA A 179 -5.36 9.34 9.21
CA ALA A 179 -6.77 9.05 9.37
C ALA A 179 -7.15 7.69 8.74
N GLN A 180 -6.61 7.41 7.55
CA GLN A 180 -6.83 6.15 6.86
C GLN A 180 -6.17 4.97 7.61
N SER A 181 -4.96 5.14 8.16
CA SER A 181 -4.34 4.15 9.03
C SER A 181 -5.18 3.86 10.28
N CYS A 182 -5.73 4.91 10.90
CA CYS A 182 -6.62 4.78 12.06
C CYS A 182 -7.91 4.04 11.70
N LEU A 183 -8.53 4.32 10.55
CA LEU A 183 -9.72 3.60 10.07
C LEU A 183 -9.44 2.11 9.87
N MET A 184 -8.38 1.79 9.14
CA MET A 184 -8.00 0.41 8.85
C MET A 184 -7.58 -0.36 10.11
N ALA A 185 -7.01 0.33 11.10
CA ALA A 185 -6.70 -0.21 12.43
C ALA A 185 -7.92 -0.24 13.36
N LYS A 186 -9.10 0.21 12.92
CA LYS A 186 -10.34 0.36 13.71
C LYS A 186 -10.18 1.29 14.92
N LYS A 187 -9.19 2.20 14.88
CA LYS A 187 -9.00 3.29 15.86
C LYS A 187 -9.89 4.49 15.47
N TYR A 188 -11.20 4.28 15.43
CA TYR A 188 -12.17 5.26 14.91
C TYR A 188 -12.12 6.64 15.57
N PRO A 189 -11.91 6.77 16.91
CA PRO A 189 -11.76 8.09 17.53
C PRO A 189 -10.54 8.86 16.98
N CYS A 190 -9.44 8.17 16.71
CA CYS A 190 -8.26 8.77 16.07
C CYS A 190 -8.62 9.30 14.66
N ALA A 191 -9.24 8.46 13.84
CA ALA A 191 -9.62 8.83 12.48
C ALA A 191 -10.55 10.05 12.47
N LEU A 192 -11.56 10.06 13.36
CA LEU A 192 -12.50 11.16 13.53
C LEU A 192 -11.80 12.47 13.86
N THR A 193 -10.93 12.46 14.88
CA THR A 193 -10.19 13.65 15.32
C THR A 193 -9.33 14.22 14.18
N VAL A 194 -8.60 13.35 13.47
CA VAL A 194 -7.72 13.80 12.38
C VAL A 194 -8.51 14.32 11.19
N ALA A 195 -9.61 13.66 10.82
CA ALA A 195 -10.48 14.13 9.72
C ALA A 195 -11.10 15.51 10.05
N GLN A 196 -11.54 15.72 11.28
CA GLN A 196 -12.06 17.02 11.75
C GLN A 196 -10.98 18.12 11.67
N GLN A 197 -9.75 17.84 12.12
CA GLN A 197 -8.63 18.78 12.00
C GLN A 197 -8.30 19.13 10.54
N ILE A 198 -8.46 18.19 9.60
CA ILE A 198 -8.31 18.49 8.17
C ILE A 198 -9.45 19.39 7.69
N LEU A 199 -10.68 19.14 8.11
CA LEU A 199 -11.84 19.96 7.75
C LEU A 199 -11.78 21.38 8.33
N GLU A 200 -11.18 21.58 9.50
CA GLU A 200 -10.90 22.92 10.05
C GLU A 200 -9.98 23.75 9.13
N GLN A 201 -9.02 23.09 8.47
CA GLN A 201 -8.08 23.73 7.54
C GLN A 201 -8.62 23.82 6.10
N SER A 202 -9.43 22.84 5.71
CA SER A 202 -9.96 22.67 4.35
C SER A 202 -11.40 22.17 4.41
N PRO A 203 -12.37 23.08 4.66
CA PRO A 203 -13.78 22.71 4.85
C PRO A 203 -14.42 22.02 3.64
N ASP A 204 -13.91 22.26 2.43
CA ASP A 204 -14.41 21.69 1.18
C ASP A 204 -13.65 20.42 0.76
N SER A 205 -12.92 19.77 1.67
CA SER A 205 -12.17 18.56 1.37
C SER A 205 -13.10 17.35 1.30
N VAL A 206 -13.43 16.91 0.08
CA VAL A 206 -14.23 15.69 -0.18
C VAL A 206 -13.63 14.48 0.56
N ALA A 207 -12.33 14.28 0.45
CA ALA A 207 -11.64 13.16 1.10
C ALA A 207 -11.77 13.22 2.64
N ALA A 208 -11.70 14.41 3.24
CA ALA A 208 -11.83 14.56 4.69
C ALA A 208 -13.27 14.31 5.16
N HIS A 209 -14.30 14.73 4.39
CA HIS A 209 -15.69 14.38 4.68
C HIS A 209 -15.92 12.86 4.61
N VAL A 210 -15.33 12.16 3.63
CA VAL A 210 -15.42 10.71 3.54
C VAL A 210 -14.77 10.05 4.76
N LEU A 211 -13.54 10.44 5.11
CA LEU A 211 -12.84 9.90 6.28
C LEU A 211 -13.60 10.14 7.58
N ASN A 212 -14.20 11.34 7.71
CA ASN A 212 -15.05 11.71 8.85
C ASN A 212 -16.29 10.81 8.92
N GLY A 213 -16.97 10.62 7.78
CA GLY A 213 -18.12 9.75 7.65
C GLY A 213 -17.81 8.29 7.99
N GLU A 214 -16.72 7.73 7.45
CA GLU A 214 -16.29 6.37 7.75
C GLU A 214 -15.94 6.18 9.23
N ALA A 215 -15.30 7.17 9.85
CA ALA A 215 -14.98 7.14 11.28
C ALA A 215 -16.25 7.20 12.14
N LEU A 216 -17.21 8.06 11.80
CA LEU A 216 -18.51 8.17 12.47
C LEU A 216 -19.30 6.85 12.35
N ASP A 217 -19.29 6.22 11.17
CA ASP A 217 -19.94 4.92 10.97
C ASP A 217 -19.31 3.82 11.82
N GLY A 218 -17.97 3.79 11.88
CA GLY A 218 -17.24 2.87 12.74
C GLY A 218 -17.55 3.05 14.24
N LEU A 219 -17.95 4.26 14.65
CA LEU A 219 -18.42 4.59 16.00
C LEU A 219 -19.92 4.32 16.21
N GLY A 220 -20.64 3.83 15.20
CA GLY A 220 -22.09 3.61 15.26
C GLY A 220 -22.93 4.91 15.13
N ARG A 221 -22.31 6.05 14.77
CA ARG A 221 -22.95 7.36 14.57
C ARG A 221 -23.43 7.50 13.13
N THR A 222 -24.24 6.54 12.67
CA THR A 222 -24.56 6.37 11.23
C THR A 222 -25.28 7.57 10.62
N GLN A 223 -26.18 8.26 11.37
CA GLN A 223 -26.88 9.44 10.85
C GLN A 223 -25.92 10.61 10.57
N GLU A 224 -24.91 10.79 11.42
CA GLU A 224 -23.89 11.80 11.22
C GLU A 224 -22.96 11.43 10.06
N ALA A 225 -22.64 10.14 9.91
CA ALA A 225 -21.91 9.64 8.77
C ALA A 225 -22.62 9.92 7.44
N ILE A 226 -23.95 9.68 7.38
CA ILE A 226 -24.78 10.04 6.22
C ILE A 226 -24.64 11.53 5.89
N GLY A 227 -24.69 12.41 6.91
CA GLY A 227 -24.51 13.85 6.72
C GLY A 227 -23.16 14.22 6.10
N GLU A 228 -22.09 13.55 6.50
CA GLU A 228 -20.75 13.79 5.94
C GLU A 228 -20.64 13.31 4.48
N PHE A 229 -21.18 12.13 4.14
CA PHE A 229 -21.24 11.66 2.75
C PHE A 229 -22.10 12.56 1.86
N GLN A 230 -23.21 13.12 2.40
CA GLN A 230 -24.04 14.10 1.67
C GLN A 230 -23.27 15.39 1.38
N LYS A 231 -22.46 15.91 2.32
CA LYS A 231 -21.58 17.06 2.08
C LYS A 231 -20.53 16.75 1.01
N ALA A 232 -19.89 15.58 1.09
CA ALA A 232 -18.96 15.13 0.07
C ALA A 232 -19.59 15.10 -1.34
N LEU A 233 -20.83 14.61 -1.44
CA LEU A 233 -21.59 14.58 -2.70
C LEU A 233 -22.03 15.96 -3.20
N GLN A 234 -22.29 16.93 -2.30
CA GLN A 234 -22.55 18.32 -2.69
C GLN A 234 -21.32 18.96 -3.33
N LEU A 235 -20.12 18.65 -2.81
CA LEU A 235 -18.85 19.14 -3.33
C LEU A 235 -18.43 18.43 -4.63
N SER A 236 -18.65 17.13 -4.72
CA SER A 236 -18.26 16.31 -5.88
C SER A 236 -19.33 15.29 -6.26
N PRO A 237 -20.40 15.69 -7.00
CA PRO A 237 -21.55 14.83 -7.28
C PRO A 237 -21.25 13.62 -8.19
N GLN A 238 -20.13 13.65 -8.91
CA GLN A 238 -19.72 12.61 -9.86
C GLN A 238 -18.51 11.81 -9.39
N GLU A 239 -18.07 12.03 -8.14
CA GLU A 239 -16.96 11.27 -7.58
C GLU A 239 -17.36 9.80 -7.39
N PRO A 240 -16.63 8.84 -7.98
CA PRO A 240 -16.93 7.42 -7.84
C PRO A 240 -16.91 6.96 -6.37
N ASN A 241 -17.75 6.01 -6.05
CA ASN A 241 -17.92 5.40 -4.73
C ASN A 241 -18.55 6.28 -3.63
N LEU A 242 -18.79 7.57 -3.85
CA LEU A 242 -19.49 8.38 -2.84
C LEU A 242 -20.97 7.98 -2.70
N ASN A 243 -21.66 7.80 -3.83
CA ASN A 243 -23.04 7.31 -3.80
C ASN A 243 -23.12 5.87 -3.31
N PHE A 244 -22.09 5.05 -3.59
CA PHE A 244 -22.00 3.70 -3.03
C PHE A 244 -21.87 3.75 -1.50
N GLY A 245 -20.97 4.57 -0.95
CA GLY A 245 -20.77 4.73 0.49
C GLY A 245 -22.05 5.20 1.18
N LEU A 246 -22.72 6.20 0.62
CA LEU A 246 -24.01 6.70 1.12
C LEU A 246 -25.08 5.60 1.06
N GLY A 247 -25.18 4.87 -0.05
CA GLY A 247 -26.12 3.76 -0.22
C GLY A 247 -25.90 2.65 0.79
N TYR A 248 -24.64 2.33 1.09
CA TYR A 248 -24.28 1.34 2.11
C TYR A 248 -24.71 1.75 3.52
N LEU A 249 -24.54 3.04 3.89
CA LEU A 249 -25.00 3.57 5.17
C LEU A 249 -26.54 3.51 5.30
N TYR A 250 -27.26 3.84 4.24
CA TYR A 250 -28.71 3.71 4.20
C TYR A 250 -29.15 2.23 4.29
N TRP A 251 -28.49 1.34 3.56
CA TRP A 251 -28.76 -0.10 3.61
C TRP A 251 -28.57 -0.67 5.03
N ARG A 252 -27.46 -0.34 5.69
CA ARG A 252 -27.18 -0.73 7.08
C ARG A 252 -28.23 -0.21 8.07
N SER A 253 -28.80 0.96 7.78
CA SER A 253 -29.86 1.59 8.58
C SER A 253 -31.26 1.12 8.19
N HIS A 254 -31.37 0.10 7.33
CA HIS A 254 -32.63 -0.41 6.77
C HIS A 254 -33.47 0.61 6.00
N GLN A 255 -32.87 1.71 5.56
CA GLN A 255 -33.50 2.72 4.70
C GLN A 255 -33.34 2.30 3.24
N TYR A 256 -34.05 1.23 2.85
CA TYR A 256 -33.83 0.56 1.58
C TYR A 256 -34.22 1.37 0.34
N ASP A 257 -35.19 2.32 0.46
CA ASP A 257 -35.55 3.18 -0.66
C ASP A 257 -34.46 4.19 -0.99
N GLU A 258 -33.87 4.81 0.04
CA GLU A 258 -32.75 5.74 -0.09
C GLU A 258 -31.49 5.00 -0.56
N ALA A 259 -31.24 3.81 -0.03
CA ALA A 259 -30.13 2.96 -0.46
C ALA A 259 -30.23 2.61 -1.96
N THR A 260 -31.43 2.22 -2.42
CA THR A 260 -31.70 1.92 -3.84
C THR A 260 -31.38 3.12 -4.73
N LYS A 261 -31.85 4.33 -4.37
CA LYS A 261 -31.57 5.54 -5.15
C LYS A 261 -30.07 5.84 -5.22
N ALA A 262 -29.38 5.69 -4.09
CA ALA A 262 -27.94 5.94 -4.03
C ALA A 262 -27.15 4.93 -4.87
N PHE A 263 -27.43 3.62 -4.75
CA PHE A 263 -26.76 2.60 -5.59
C PHE A 263 -27.06 2.76 -7.08
N GLN A 264 -28.31 3.11 -7.44
CA GLN A 264 -28.67 3.41 -8.84
C GLN A 264 -27.89 4.62 -9.36
N LYS A 265 -27.72 5.66 -8.53
CA LYS A 265 -26.92 6.84 -8.87
C LYS A 265 -25.46 6.47 -9.09
N GLU A 266 -24.87 5.63 -8.21
CA GLU A 266 -23.51 5.11 -8.40
C GLU A 266 -23.36 4.40 -9.75
N LEU A 267 -24.33 3.57 -10.13
CA LEU A 267 -24.29 2.85 -11.40
C LEU A 267 -24.42 3.75 -12.64
N THR A 268 -24.87 5.01 -12.50
CA THR A 268 -24.76 6.01 -13.60
C THR A 268 -23.35 6.55 -13.76
N ILE A 269 -22.50 6.46 -12.72
CA ILE A 269 -21.12 6.90 -12.71
C ILE A 269 -20.18 5.75 -13.05
N ASP A 270 -20.33 4.63 -12.33
CA ASP A 270 -19.62 3.36 -12.58
C ASP A 270 -20.60 2.21 -12.83
N PRO A 271 -20.98 1.95 -14.09
CA PRO A 271 -21.89 0.85 -14.45
C PRO A 271 -21.37 -0.55 -14.11
N LYS A 272 -20.08 -0.67 -13.78
CA LYS A 272 -19.43 -1.95 -13.42
C LYS A 272 -19.21 -2.10 -11.91
N ASN A 273 -19.76 -1.22 -11.09
CA ASN A 273 -19.67 -1.35 -9.64
C ASN A 273 -20.44 -2.59 -9.15
N ALA A 274 -19.73 -3.71 -9.06
CA ALA A 274 -20.31 -5.02 -8.72
C ALA A 274 -20.97 -5.00 -7.31
N GLN A 275 -20.46 -4.17 -6.39
CA GLN A 275 -21.04 -4.05 -5.05
C GLN A 275 -22.36 -3.30 -5.06
N ALA A 276 -22.49 -2.23 -5.84
CA ALA A 276 -23.76 -1.52 -5.99
C ALA A 276 -24.84 -2.44 -6.57
N VAL A 277 -24.49 -3.23 -7.60
CA VAL A 277 -25.41 -4.25 -8.18
C VAL A 277 -25.78 -5.30 -7.14
N LEU A 278 -24.80 -5.81 -6.36
CA LEU A 278 -25.03 -6.75 -5.27
C LEU A 278 -26.06 -6.23 -4.28
N TYR A 279 -25.86 -5.01 -3.74
CA TYR A 279 -26.77 -4.47 -2.73
C TYR A 279 -28.16 -4.16 -3.27
N LEU A 280 -28.31 -3.81 -4.55
CA LEU A 280 -29.62 -3.73 -5.19
C LEU A 280 -30.30 -5.10 -5.23
N GLY A 281 -29.57 -6.16 -5.56
CA GLY A 281 -30.06 -7.53 -5.51
C GLY A 281 -30.45 -7.99 -4.10
N ASP A 282 -29.63 -7.70 -3.10
CA ASP A 282 -29.93 -7.98 -1.67
C ASP A 282 -31.17 -7.23 -1.19
N ILE A 283 -31.34 -5.97 -1.55
CA ILE A 283 -32.57 -5.20 -1.22
C ILE A 283 -33.81 -5.84 -1.87
N ALA A 284 -33.71 -6.23 -3.15
CA ALA A 284 -34.81 -6.93 -3.82
C ALA A 284 -35.13 -8.27 -3.15
N ALA A 285 -34.09 -9.05 -2.77
CA ALA A 285 -34.26 -10.32 -2.03
C ALA A 285 -34.96 -10.10 -0.67
N LYS A 286 -34.58 -9.07 0.07
CA LYS A 286 -35.22 -8.70 1.36
C LYS A 286 -36.68 -8.26 1.23
N ARG A 287 -37.08 -7.80 0.05
CA ARG A 287 -38.47 -7.48 -0.32
C ARG A 287 -39.24 -8.67 -0.90
N ASN A 288 -38.60 -9.85 -0.98
CA ASN A 288 -39.10 -11.05 -1.64
C ASN A 288 -39.41 -10.84 -3.16
N ASP A 289 -38.80 -9.83 -3.78
CA ASP A 289 -38.82 -9.63 -5.23
C ASP A 289 -37.72 -10.45 -5.88
N PHE A 290 -37.97 -11.77 -5.95
CA PHE A 290 -36.95 -12.71 -6.43
C PHE A 290 -36.73 -12.61 -7.96
N ASP A 291 -37.73 -12.14 -8.69
CA ASP A 291 -37.62 -11.92 -10.16
C ASP A 291 -36.61 -10.81 -10.46
N THR A 292 -36.52 -9.79 -9.64
CA THR A 292 -35.52 -8.72 -9.70
C THR A 292 -34.20 -9.12 -9.04
N ALA A 293 -34.24 -9.82 -7.90
CA ALA A 293 -33.07 -10.14 -7.10
C ALA A 293 -32.11 -11.09 -7.84
N VAL A 294 -32.63 -12.20 -8.40
CA VAL A 294 -31.77 -13.24 -9.01
C VAL A 294 -30.92 -12.69 -10.16
N PRO A 295 -31.49 -11.99 -11.16
CA PRO A 295 -30.69 -11.39 -12.23
C PRO A 295 -29.61 -10.41 -11.74
N LEU A 296 -29.93 -9.54 -10.74
CA LEU A 296 -28.97 -8.60 -10.18
C LEU A 296 -27.84 -9.32 -9.46
N LEU A 297 -28.12 -10.31 -8.63
CA LEU A 297 -27.11 -11.08 -7.91
C LEU A 297 -26.19 -11.85 -8.88
N GLN A 298 -26.77 -12.44 -9.94
CA GLN A 298 -26.01 -13.09 -11.00
C GLN A 298 -25.13 -12.10 -11.78
N GLN A 299 -25.66 -10.92 -12.11
CA GLN A 299 -24.89 -9.84 -12.73
C GLN A 299 -23.73 -9.41 -11.83
N ALA A 300 -23.96 -9.21 -10.55
CA ALA A 300 -22.90 -8.89 -9.60
C ALA A 300 -21.78 -9.94 -9.59
N LEU A 301 -22.14 -11.24 -9.62
CA LEU A 301 -21.18 -12.34 -9.69
C LEU A 301 -20.45 -12.44 -11.03
N GLN A 302 -21.06 -12.04 -12.14
CA GLN A 302 -20.39 -11.92 -13.45
C GLN A 302 -19.34 -10.81 -13.44
N LEU A 303 -19.64 -9.69 -12.79
CA LEU A 303 -18.71 -8.57 -12.64
C LEU A 303 -17.57 -8.90 -11.65
N ARG A 304 -17.89 -9.59 -10.57
CA ARG A 304 -16.92 -9.99 -9.53
C ARG A 304 -17.37 -11.28 -8.83
N SER A 305 -16.68 -12.37 -9.08
CA SER A 305 -17.06 -13.72 -8.66
C SER A 305 -16.82 -14.05 -7.17
N ASP A 306 -16.13 -13.18 -6.43
CA ASP A 306 -15.80 -13.36 -5.01
C ASP A 306 -16.79 -12.66 -4.04
N LEU A 307 -17.96 -12.29 -4.53
CA LEU A 307 -19.01 -11.65 -3.73
C LEU A 307 -19.78 -12.70 -2.90
N ARG A 308 -19.26 -13.00 -1.73
CA ARG A 308 -19.80 -14.03 -0.85
C ARG A 308 -21.28 -13.81 -0.48
N LEU A 309 -21.69 -12.55 -0.23
CA LEU A 309 -23.10 -12.22 0.10
C LEU A 309 -24.04 -12.59 -1.06
N ALA A 310 -23.64 -12.39 -2.32
CA ALA A 310 -24.47 -12.77 -3.45
C ALA A 310 -24.79 -14.27 -3.50
N TYR A 311 -23.83 -15.12 -3.15
CA TYR A 311 -24.05 -16.56 -3.05
C TYR A 311 -24.97 -16.92 -1.88
N LEU A 312 -24.87 -16.23 -0.74
CA LEU A 312 -25.77 -16.46 0.39
C LEU A 312 -27.20 -16.06 0.04
N ASP A 313 -27.40 -14.92 -0.60
CA ASP A 313 -28.71 -14.45 -1.00
C ASP A 313 -29.35 -15.37 -2.07
N LEU A 314 -28.57 -15.73 -3.11
CA LEU A 314 -29.04 -16.71 -4.10
C LEU A 314 -29.41 -18.05 -3.45
N GLY A 315 -28.60 -18.55 -2.51
CA GLY A 315 -28.89 -19.77 -1.78
C GLY A 315 -30.20 -19.69 -1.01
N ASN A 316 -30.45 -18.59 -0.31
CA ASN A 316 -31.70 -18.36 0.41
C ASN A 316 -32.90 -18.28 -0.56
N ILE A 317 -32.78 -17.56 -1.68
CA ILE A 317 -33.83 -17.47 -2.71
C ILE A 317 -34.13 -18.85 -3.27
N TYR A 318 -33.12 -19.66 -3.57
CA TYR A 318 -33.32 -21.02 -4.10
C TYR A 318 -33.97 -21.96 -3.08
N ILE A 319 -33.77 -21.78 -1.79
CA ILE A 319 -34.54 -22.52 -0.75
C ILE A 319 -36.02 -22.18 -0.86
N GLU A 320 -36.37 -20.88 -0.90
CA GLU A 320 -37.78 -20.45 -1.02
C GLU A 320 -38.44 -21.00 -2.31
N GLN A 321 -37.65 -21.12 -3.37
CA GLN A 321 -38.09 -21.73 -4.63
C GLN A 321 -38.04 -23.26 -4.64
N LYS A 322 -37.65 -23.92 -3.53
CA LYS A 322 -37.45 -25.37 -3.39
C LYS A 322 -36.41 -25.95 -4.38
N ARG A 323 -35.51 -25.12 -4.88
CA ARG A 323 -34.40 -25.49 -5.78
C ARG A 323 -33.19 -25.90 -4.95
N TYR A 324 -33.32 -26.96 -4.16
CA TYR A 324 -32.30 -27.38 -3.19
C TYR A 324 -30.91 -27.67 -3.78
N PRO A 325 -30.76 -28.27 -4.99
CA PRO A 325 -29.44 -28.42 -5.61
C PRO A 325 -28.74 -27.11 -5.89
N ASP A 326 -29.48 -26.10 -6.36
CA ASP A 326 -28.95 -24.78 -6.66
C ASP A 326 -28.57 -24.04 -5.35
N ALA A 327 -29.39 -24.14 -4.32
CA ALA A 327 -29.11 -23.61 -2.99
C ALA A 327 -27.82 -24.22 -2.39
N LEU A 328 -27.65 -25.54 -2.54
CA LEU A 328 -26.45 -26.24 -2.07
C LEU A 328 -25.19 -25.72 -2.78
N ALA A 329 -25.24 -25.58 -4.11
CA ALA A 329 -24.13 -25.06 -4.89
C ALA A 329 -23.75 -23.62 -4.49
N ALA A 330 -24.77 -22.77 -4.26
CA ALA A 330 -24.57 -21.38 -3.85
C ALA A 330 -23.91 -21.31 -2.45
N PHE A 331 -24.44 -22.00 -1.46
CA PHE A 331 -23.83 -21.98 -0.12
C PHE A 331 -22.43 -22.60 -0.06
N ARG A 332 -22.15 -23.63 -0.86
CA ARG A 332 -20.79 -24.19 -1.00
C ARG A 332 -19.83 -23.17 -1.63
N SER A 333 -20.30 -22.35 -2.56
CA SER A 333 -19.50 -21.25 -3.11
C SER A 333 -19.21 -20.19 -2.06
N ALA A 334 -20.18 -19.80 -1.24
CA ALA A 334 -20.01 -18.89 -0.13
C ALA A 334 -19.02 -19.42 0.94
N GLU A 335 -19.12 -20.71 1.29
CA GLU A 335 -18.20 -21.40 2.21
C GLU A 335 -16.76 -21.39 1.68
N LYS A 336 -16.59 -21.72 0.39
CA LYS A 336 -15.27 -21.75 -0.23
C LYS A 336 -14.57 -20.38 -0.25
N LEU A 337 -15.33 -19.31 -0.39
CA LEU A 337 -14.78 -17.94 -0.39
C LEU A 337 -14.30 -17.51 0.99
N ASP A 338 -15.00 -17.91 2.05
CA ASP A 338 -14.54 -17.68 3.42
C ASP A 338 -15.02 -18.81 4.34
N PRO A 339 -14.20 -19.86 4.53
CA PRO A 339 -14.55 -20.99 5.39
C PRO A 339 -14.49 -20.65 6.89
N THR A 340 -14.07 -19.46 7.27
CA THR A 340 -13.99 -19.03 8.67
C THR A 340 -15.28 -18.40 9.18
N GLN A 341 -16.21 -18.08 8.30
CA GLN A 341 -17.52 -17.54 8.65
C GLN A 341 -18.54 -18.66 8.86
N SER A 342 -19.24 -18.60 9.96
CA SER A 342 -20.18 -19.67 10.36
C SER A 342 -21.53 -19.63 9.63
N ASP A 343 -21.87 -18.55 8.93
CA ASP A 343 -23.18 -18.37 8.29
C ASP A 343 -23.44 -19.33 7.12
N ALA A 344 -22.45 -19.55 6.24
CA ALA A 344 -22.57 -20.52 5.14
C ALA A 344 -22.81 -21.94 5.69
N HIS A 345 -22.05 -22.34 6.71
CA HIS A 345 -22.26 -23.63 7.41
C HIS A 345 -23.63 -23.71 8.05
N TYR A 346 -24.12 -22.61 8.64
CA TYR A 346 -25.47 -22.59 9.24
C TYR A 346 -26.56 -22.79 8.17
N HIS A 347 -26.46 -22.11 7.03
CA HIS A 347 -27.41 -22.29 5.92
C HIS A 347 -27.34 -23.70 5.33
N LEU A 348 -26.14 -24.26 5.16
CA LEU A 348 -25.93 -25.64 4.72
C LEU A 348 -26.55 -26.64 5.70
N ALA A 349 -26.36 -26.44 7.00
CA ALA A 349 -26.92 -27.32 8.03
C ALA A 349 -28.47 -27.35 7.97
N ARG A 350 -29.10 -26.19 7.82
CA ARG A 350 -30.54 -26.07 7.64
C ARG A 350 -31.02 -26.75 6.36
N LEU A 351 -30.34 -26.43 5.22
CA LEU A 351 -30.68 -27.04 3.93
C LEU A 351 -30.61 -28.57 3.98
N TYR A 352 -29.56 -29.16 4.57
CA TYR A 352 -29.44 -30.62 4.71
C TYR A 352 -30.55 -31.19 5.58
N LYS A 353 -30.96 -30.49 6.64
CA LYS A 353 -32.11 -30.92 7.46
C LYS A 353 -33.40 -30.94 6.65
N ASP A 354 -33.65 -29.88 5.85
CA ASP A 354 -34.85 -29.78 4.99
C ASP A 354 -34.84 -30.86 3.89
N MET A 355 -33.66 -31.29 3.45
CA MET A 355 -33.49 -32.42 2.53
C MET A 355 -33.55 -33.79 3.19
N GLY A 356 -33.71 -33.86 4.51
CA GLY A 356 -33.74 -35.15 5.28
C GLY A 356 -32.36 -35.77 5.51
N ASN A 357 -31.27 -35.07 5.21
CA ASN A 357 -29.90 -35.54 5.43
C ASN A 357 -29.41 -35.12 6.82
N GLU A 358 -29.83 -35.83 7.86
CA GLU A 358 -29.49 -35.46 9.22
C GLU A 358 -27.99 -35.57 9.55
N GLU A 359 -27.28 -36.52 8.94
CA GLU A 359 -25.84 -36.67 9.18
C GLU A 359 -25.04 -35.44 8.67
N ALA A 360 -25.29 -35.02 7.43
CA ALA A 360 -24.68 -33.83 6.88
C ALA A 360 -25.08 -32.58 7.68
N SER A 361 -26.35 -32.47 8.09
CA SER A 361 -26.82 -31.37 8.91
C SER A 361 -26.06 -31.28 10.25
N LYS A 362 -25.91 -32.39 10.97
CA LYS A 362 -25.15 -32.43 12.24
C LYS A 362 -23.69 -32.02 12.06
N LYS A 363 -23.05 -32.48 10.99
CA LYS A 363 -21.66 -32.09 10.65
C LYS A 363 -21.51 -30.59 10.46
N GLU A 364 -22.38 -29.96 9.70
CA GLU A 364 -22.32 -28.51 9.44
C GLU A 364 -22.66 -27.72 10.73
N PHE A 365 -23.61 -28.12 11.56
CA PHE A 365 -23.84 -27.49 12.86
C PHE A 365 -22.64 -27.62 13.81
N GLU A 366 -21.90 -28.73 13.75
CA GLU A 366 -20.67 -28.86 14.51
C GLU A 366 -19.61 -27.87 14.04
N ALA A 367 -19.46 -27.66 12.72
CA ALA A 367 -18.56 -26.63 12.15
C ALA A 367 -18.95 -25.22 12.65
N VAL A 368 -20.26 -24.91 12.69
CA VAL A 368 -20.75 -23.63 13.26
C VAL A 368 -20.28 -23.46 14.71
N ARG A 369 -20.47 -24.49 15.56
CA ARG A 369 -20.05 -24.42 16.97
C ARG A 369 -18.55 -24.22 17.13
N GLN A 370 -17.76 -24.95 16.36
CA GLN A 370 -16.28 -24.81 16.40
C GLN A 370 -15.81 -23.43 15.98
N LEU A 371 -16.36 -22.88 14.90
CA LEU A 371 -16.03 -21.54 14.43
C LEU A 371 -16.42 -20.45 15.44
N GLN A 372 -17.61 -20.57 16.05
CA GLN A 372 -18.05 -19.65 17.09
C GLN A 372 -17.16 -19.70 18.34
N LYS A 373 -16.79 -20.91 18.78
CA LYS A 373 -15.86 -21.12 19.91
C LYS A 373 -14.50 -20.48 19.62
N LYS A 374 -13.91 -20.73 18.44
CA LYS A 374 -12.65 -20.14 18.03
C LYS A 374 -12.70 -18.62 17.99
N LYS A 375 -13.80 -18.05 17.49
CA LYS A 375 -14.02 -16.60 17.48
C LYS A 375 -14.08 -16.02 18.89
N GLN A 376 -14.78 -16.68 19.83
CA GLN A 376 -14.87 -16.27 21.22
C GLN A 376 -13.50 -16.31 21.91
N GLU A 377 -12.75 -17.41 21.74
CA GLU A 377 -11.40 -17.56 22.30
C GLU A 377 -10.45 -16.46 21.79
N GLY A 378 -10.53 -16.12 20.50
CA GLY A 378 -9.76 -15.00 19.92
C GLY A 378 -10.14 -13.66 20.54
N THR A 379 -11.42 -13.41 20.76
CA THR A 379 -11.90 -12.19 21.41
C THR A 379 -11.44 -12.09 22.86
N ASP A 380 -11.55 -13.19 23.63
CA ASP A 380 -11.11 -13.25 25.03
C ASP A 380 -9.60 -13.04 25.17
N LEU A 381 -8.81 -13.58 24.23
CA LEU A 381 -7.36 -13.36 24.19
C LEU A 381 -7.02 -11.89 23.89
N ALA A 382 -7.69 -11.29 22.93
CA ALA A 382 -7.50 -9.88 22.58
C ALA A 382 -7.87 -8.95 23.77
N MET A 383 -8.95 -9.24 24.48
CA MET A 383 -9.34 -8.49 25.69
C MET A 383 -8.29 -8.64 26.81
N LYS A 384 -7.76 -9.83 27.02
CA LYS A 384 -6.69 -10.07 28.01
C LYS A 384 -5.41 -9.33 27.69
N MET A 385 -5.05 -9.25 26.41
CA MET A 385 -3.86 -8.50 25.95
C MET A 385 -4.07 -6.98 26.02
N ALA A 386 -5.29 -6.48 25.90
CA ALA A 386 -5.64 -5.08 26.00
C ALA A 386 -5.83 -4.59 27.47
N ALA A 387 -5.95 -5.51 28.42
CA ALA A 387 -6.10 -5.15 29.84
C ALA A 387 -4.82 -4.49 30.38
N PRO A 388 -4.91 -3.40 31.16
CA PRO A 388 -3.75 -2.81 31.82
C PRO A 388 -3.10 -3.81 32.76
N PRO A 389 -1.76 -3.76 32.94
CA PRO A 389 -1.08 -4.65 33.88
C PRO A 389 -1.65 -4.45 35.30
N PRO A 390 -1.77 -5.53 36.10
CA PRO A 390 -2.27 -5.41 37.46
C PRO A 390 -1.39 -4.44 38.26
N PRO A 391 -1.96 -3.64 39.16
CA PRO A 391 -1.18 -2.72 40.00
C PRO A 391 -0.11 -3.50 40.75
N ALA A 392 1.11 -2.97 40.73
CA ALA A 392 2.23 -3.55 41.46
C ALA A 392 1.81 -3.70 42.93
N LYS A 393 1.91 -4.91 43.47
CA LYS A 393 1.69 -5.14 44.92
C LYS A 393 2.71 -4.30 45.67
N GLN A 394 2.24 -3.32 46.41
CA GLN A 394 3.03 -2.56 47.38
C GLN A 394 3.48 -3.45 48.53
#